data_92c30d4ac5d08f5a0aca4e483372fc8d
#
_entry.id   92c30d4ac5d08f5a0aca4e483372fc8d
#
_cell.length_a   1.000
_cell.length_b   1.000
_cell.length_c   1.000
_cell.angle_alpha   90.00
_cell.angle_beta   90.00
_cell.angle_gamma   90.00
#
_symmetry.space_group_name_H-M   'P 1'
#
loop_
_entity.id
_entity.type
_entity.pdbx_description
1 polymer ?
#
loop_
_entity_poly.entity_id
_entity_poly.type
_entity_poly.pdbx_seq_one_letter_code
_entity_poly.pdbx_strand_id
1 'polypeptide(L)'
;MRIPGHKRYADPDECGSRAGVFAEAVRDGDMDLAWSMLSKETKGMRLGVWATRNEIDMQVAYRAAYDTGHPQRASMLEDFRNTVFRLWPLADLTGLGVSPTNYVDDEHAFAFLPFGMTSNADRLDHRRLMPGIILPMLLEDGEWRVDLPGWRFLEVEGQG
;
A
#
# COMPACT_ATOMS: atom_id res chain seq x y z
N MET A 1 27.95 -7.18 -9.46
CA MET A 1 26.64 -6.72 -9.95
C MET A 1 25.57 -7.69 -9.46
N ARG A 2 24.77 -7.28 -8.47
CA ARG A 2 23.66 -8.11 -8.01
C ARG A 2 22.53 -7.96 -9.01
N ILE A 3 22.14 -9.05 -9.65
CA ILE A 3 20.96 -9.06 -10.52
C ILE A 3 19.73 -8.88 -9.61
N PRO A 4 18.98 -7.77 -9.72
CA PRO A 4 17.76 -7.60 -8.96
C PRO A 4 16.81 -8.74 -9.33
N GLY A 5 16.30 -9.47 -8.37
CA GLY A 5 15.23 -10.45 -8.62
C GLY A 5 15.48 -11.89 -8.18
N HIS A 6 16.72 -12.34 -8.05
CA HIS A 6 16.98 -13.77 -7.83
C HIS A 6 16.78 -14.32 -6.41
N LYS A 7 16.57 -13.49 -5.40
CA LYS A 7 16.40 -13.95 -4.01
C LYS A 7 14.96 -14.21 -3.54
N ARG A 8 13.95 -14.20 -4.44
CA ARG A 8 12.63 -13.72 -4.02
C ARG A 8 11.48 -14.67 -4.20
N TYR A 9 11.71 -15.86 -4.69
CA TYR A 9 10.61 -16.79 -4.93
C TYR A 9 10.37 -17.79 -3.80
N ALA A 10 11.27 -17.87 -2.82
CA ALA A 10 11.18 -18.86 -1.75
C ALA A 10 10.54 -18.33 -0.46
N ASP A 11 10.85 -17.08 -0.09
CA ASP A 11 10.29 -16.44 1.12
C ASP A 11 9.82 -15.02 0.80
N PRO A 12 8.74 -14.53 1.44
CA PRO A 12 8.35 -13.14 1.31
C PRO A 12 9.52 -12.29 1.79
N ASP A 13 10.07 -11.45 0.92
CA ASP A 13 11.06 -10.49 1.34
C ASP A 13 10.42 -9.43 2.25
N GLU A 14 11.24 -8.60 2.86
CA GLU A 14 10.76 -7.58 3.78
C GLU A 14 9.74 -6.63 3.13
N CYS A 15 9.97 -6.26 1.87
CA CYS A 15 9.06 -5.40 1.12
C CYS A 15 7.68 -6.05 0.96
N GLY A 16 7.63 -7.29 0.48
CA GLY A 16 6.37 -8.03 0.32
C GLY A 16 5.66 -8.27 1.65
N SER A 17 6.41 -8.58 2.71
CA SER A 17 5.85 -8.74 4.05
C SER A 17 5.22 -7.46 4.58
N ARG A 18 5.87 -6.32 4.37
CA ARG A 18 5.33 -5.01 4.76
C ARG A 18 4.05 -4.67 3.98
N ALA A 19 4.03 -4.94 2.69
CA ALA A 19 2.83 -4.76 1.87
C ALA A 19 1.65 -5.60 2.37
N GLY A 20 1.90 -6.85 2.74
CA GLY A 20 0.89 -7.74 3.33
C GLY A 20 0.35 -7.21 4.66
N VAL A 21 1.21 -6.77 5.55
CA VAL A 21 0.81 -6.16 6.84
C VAL A 21 -0.05 -4.91 6.61
N PHE A 22 0.30 -4.07 5.66
CA PHE A 22 -0.51 -2.90 5.30
C PHE A 22 -1.92 -3.29 4.85
N ALA A 23 -2.03 -4.25 3.93
CA ALA A 23 -3.32 -4.71 3.43
C ALA A 23 -4.19 -5.33 4.53
N GLU A 24 -3.59 -6.12 5.43
CA GLU A 24 -4.28 -6.68 6.60
C GLU A 24 -4.74 -5.59 7.56
N ALA A 25 -3.92 -4.59 7.84
CA ALA A 25 -4.27 -3.46 8.69
C ALA A 25 -5.49 -2.70 8.13
N VAL A 26 -5.52 -2.44 6.83
CA VAL A 26 -6.68 -1.81 6.17
C VAL A 26 -7.91 -2.69 6.27
N ARG A 27 -7.80 -3.98 5.98
CA ARG A 27 -8.90 -4.94 6.08
C ARG A 27 -9.50 -4.98 7.47
N ASP A 28 -8.65 -5.05 8.48
CA ASP A 28 -9.07 -5.22 9.87
C ASP A 28 -9.46 -3.89 10.55
N GLY A 29 -9.27 -2.77 9.85
CA GLY A 29 -9.62 -1.44 10.33
C GLY A 29 -8.59 -0.82 11.26
N ASP A 30 -7.38 -1.39 11.36
CA ASP A 30 -6.24 -0.80 12.07
C ASP A 30 -5.62 0.32 11.23
N MET A 31 -6.33 1.44 11.16
CA MET A 31 -5.94 2.55 10.31
C MET A 31 -4.77 3.35 10.88
N ASP A 32 -4.51 3.29 12.18
CA ASP A 32 -3.30 3.85 12.77
C ASP A 32 -2.06 3.15 12.27
N LEU A 33 -2.06 1.82 12.26
CA LEU A 33 -0.98 1.02 11.69
C LEU A 33 -0.83 1.28 10.18
N ALA A 34 -1.92 1.22 9.42
CA ALA A 34 -1.89 1.47 7.99
C ALA A 34 -1.32 2.86 7.66
N TRP A 35 -1.75 3.89 8.37
CA TRP A 35 -1.23 5.25 8.23
C TRP A 35 0.27 5.34 8.54
N SER A 36 0.73 4.68 9.60
CA SER A 36 2.14 4.67 9.98
C SER A 36 3.05 4.10 8.90
N MET A 37 2.51 3.20 8.07
CA MET A 37 3.25 2.51 7.01
C MET A 37 3.35 3.27 5.69
N LEU A 38 2.70 4.42 5.57
CA LEU A 38 2.75 5.24 4.36
C LEU A 38 4.06 6.01 4.24
N SER A 39 4.50 6.27 3.01
CA SER A 39 5.59 7.21 2.71
C SER A 39 5.23 8.64 3.15
N LYS A 40 6.25 9.47 3.35
CA LYS A 40 6.06 10.90 3.68
C LYS A 40 5.27 11.62 2.60
N GLU A 41 5.58 11.33 1.33
CA GLU A 41 4.87 11.91 0.20
C GLU A 41 3.38 11.52 0.18
N THR A 42 3.08 10.25 0.40
CA THR A 42 1.70 9.78 0.47
C THR A 42 0.94 10.44 1.62
N LYS A 43 1.54 10.53 2.81
CA LYS A 43 0.95 11.22 3.96
C LYS A 43 0.66 12.68 3.63
N GLY A 44 1.64 13.40 3.09
CA GLY A 44 1.49 14.81 2.72
C GLY A 44 0.37 15.03 1.71
N MET A 45 0.31 14.21 0.67
CA MET A 45 -0.73 14.27 -0.35
C MET A 45 -2.12 14.01 0.24
N ARG A 46 -2.28 12.99 1.06
CA ARG A 46 -3.57 12.66 1.70
C ARG A 46 -4.02 13.74 2.67
N LEU A 47 -3.10 14.29 3.46
CA LEU A 47 -3.39 15.40 4.36
C LEU A 47 -3.83 16.65 3.61
N GLY A 48 -3.16 17.00 2.52
CA GLY A 48 -3.53 18.14 1.70
C GLY A 48 -4.94 18.02 1.13
N VAL A 49 -5.30 16.85 0.61
CA VAL A 49 -6.65 16.57 0.09
C VAL A 49 -7.69 16.65 1.20
N TRP A 50 -7.44 16.01 2.33
CA TRP A 50 -8.38 16.01 3.46
C TRP A 50 -8.57 17.41 4.04
N ALA A 51 -7.49 18.14 4.27
CA ALA A 51 -7.52 19.51 4.81
C ALA A 51 -8.28 20.46 3.88
N THR A 52 -8.00 20.41 2.58
CA THR A 52 -8.66 21.26 1.59
C THR A 52 -10.16 20.97 1.50
N ARG A 53 -10.53 19.69 1.47
CA ARG A 53 -11.94 19.28 1.37
C ARG A 53 -12.75 19.67 2.60
N ASN A 54 -12.14 19.67 3.78
CA ASN A 54 -12.81 19.96 5.04
C ASN A 54 -12.53 21.38 5.59
N GLU A 55 -11.87 22.22 4.80
CA GLU A 55 -11.51 23.60 5.19
C GLU A 55 -10.72 23.66 6.50
N ILE A 56 -9.81 22.69 6.69
CA ILE A 56 -8.98 22.57 7.89
C ILE A 56 -7.62 23.23 7.63
N ASP A 57 -7.14 23.99 8.60
CA ASP A 57 -5.80 24.56 8.58
C ASP A 57 -4.74 23.45 8.49
N MET A 58 -3.70 23.63 7.64
CA MET A 58 -2.67 22.63 7.41
C MET A 58 -1.87 22.29 8.66
N GLN A 59 -1.68 23.20 9.58
CA GLN A 59 -0.99 22.90 10.84
C GLN A 59 -1.84 21.99 11.73
N VAL A 60 -3.14 22.20 11.74
CA VAL A 60 -4.10 21.34 12.45
C VAL A 60 -4.12 19.97 11.81
N ALA A 61 -4.16 19.89 10.48
CA ALA A 61 -4.11 18.64 9.74
C ALA A 61 -2.81 17.86 10.04
N TYR A 62 -1.69 18.55 10.04
CA TYR A 62 -0.40 17.95 10.37
C TYR A 62 -0.38 17.36 11.79
N ARG A 63 -0.92 18.09 12.78
CA ARG A 63 -1.04 17.56 14.15
C ARG A 63 -1.93 16.32 14.20
N ALA A 64 -3.07 16.33 13.50
CA ALA A 64 -3.94 15.17 13.44
C ALA A 64 -3.23 13.93 12.86
N ALA A 65 -2.30 14.13 11.93
CA ALA A 65 -1.54 13.06 11.32
C ALA A 65 -0.50 12.42 12.25
N TYR A 66 0.09 13.18 13.14
CA TYR A 66 1.25 12.74 13.93
C TYR A 66 0.99 12.67 15.44
N ASP A 67 -0.09 13.24 15.92
CA ASP A 67 -0.52 13.15 17.32
C ASP A 67 -1.69 12.17 17.43
N THR A 68 -1.44 11.01 18.02
CA THR A 68 -2.45 9.96 18.22
C THR A 68 -3.61 10.40 19.12
N GLY A 69 -3.42 11.39 19.97
CA GLY A 69 -4.45 11.95 20.83
C GLY A 69 -5.25 13.11 20.21
N HIS A 70 -4.93 13.51 18.99
CA HIS A 70 -5.58 14.67 18.37
C HIS A 70 -7.06 14.40 18.07
N PRO A 71 -7.99 15.33 18.42
CA PRO A 71 -9.43 15.08 18.29
C PRO A 71 -9.91 14.86 16.85
N GLN A 72 -9.20 15.37 15.85
CA GLN A 72 -9.56 15.18 14.43
C GLN A 72 -8.88 13.99 13.77
N ARG A 73 -8.03 13.27 14.49
CA ARG A 73 -7.32 12.12 13.93
C ARG A 73 -8.27 11.03 13.42
N ALA A 74 -9.31 10.70 14.17
CA ALA A 74 -10.28 9.69 13.74
C ALA A 74 -10.95 10.04 12.40
N SER A 75 -11.32 11.30 12.22
CA SER A 75 -11.92 11.80 10.97
C SER A 75 -10.93 11.70 9.79
N MET A 76 -9.68 12.05 10.03
CA MET A 76 -8.61 11.94 9.02
C MET A 76 -8.38 10.48 8.61
N LEU A 77 -8.30 9.57 9.57
CA LEU A 77 -8.09 8.15 9.31
C LEU A 77 -9.30 7.51 8.61
N GLU A 78 -10.51 7.95 8.93
CA GLU A 78 -11.71 7.50 8.24
C GLU A 78 -11.75 7.96 6.77
N ASP A 79 -11.36 9.20 6.48
CA ASP A 79 -11.22 9.68 5.11
C ASP A 79 -10.19 8.87 4.32
N PHE A 80 -9.06 8.57 4.95
CA PHE A 80 -8.05 7.69 4.36
C PHE A 80 -8.60 6.29 4.10
N ARG A 81 -9.26 5.68 5.07
CA ARG A 81 -9.91 4.37 4.91
C ARG A 81 -10.88 4.35 3.75
N ASN A 82 -11.77 5.34 3.67
CA ASN A 82 -12.74 5.44 2.60
C ASN A 82 -12.08 5.60 1.22
N THR A 83 -10.94 6.28 1.15
CA THR A 83 -10.16 6.41 -0.08
C THR A 83 -9.57 5.07 -0.51
N VAL A 84 -8.98 4.32 0.42
CA VAL A 84 -8.43 2.99 0.14
C VAL A 84 -9.54 2.04 -0.33
N PHE A 85 -10.71 2.05 0.30
CA PHE A 85 -11.83 1.18 -0.08
C PHE A 85 -12.44 1.50 -1.43
N ARG A 86 -12.35 2.74 -1.91
CA ARG A 86 -12.72 3.05 -3.29
C ARG A 86 -11.78 2.42 -4.31
N LEU A 87 -10.52 2.27 -3.93
CA LEU A 87 -9.50 1.64 -4.79
C LEU A 87 -9.56 0.11 -4.69
N TRP A 88 -9.83 -0.40 -3.49
CA TRP A 88 -9.82 -1.84 -3.20
C TRP A 88 -11.09 -2.27 -2.46
N PRO A 89 -11.98 -3.00 -3.10
CA PRO A 89 -13.15 -3.56 -2.44
C PRO A 89 -12.73 -4.46 -1.26
N LEU A 90 -13.32 -4.25 -0.10
CA LEU A 90 -13.00 -4.98 1.15
C LEU A 90 -13.12 -6.50 1.03
N ALA A 91 -14.12 -6.95 0.27
CA ALA A 91 -14.35 -8.38 0.07
C ALA A 91 -13.13 -9.08 -0.56
N ASP A 92 -12.33 -8.34 -1.34
CA ASP A 92 -11.19 -8.88 -2.08
C ASP A 92 -9.90 -8.89 -1.25
N LEU A 93 -9.89 -8.24 -0.07
CA LEU A 93 -8.76 -8.28 0.85
C LEU A 93 -8.73 -9.54 1.73
N THR A 94 -9.68 -10.44 1.57
CA THR A 94 -9.69 -11.73 2.26
C THR A 94 -8.83 -12.73 1.50
N GLY A 95 -7.99 -13.48 2.22
CA GLY A 95 -7.18 -14.54 1.64
C GLY A 95 -5.99 -14.02 0.82
N LEU A 96 -5.44 -12.89 1.19
CA LEU A 96 -4.21 -12.38 0.60
C LEU A 96 -3.07 -13.38 0.78
N GLY A 97 -2.48 -13.79 -0.32
CA GLY A 97 -1.33 -14.68 -0.32
C GLY A 97 0.00 -13.92 -0.16
N VAL A 98 1.08 -14.70 -0.15
CA VAL A 98 2.44 -14.15 -0.18
C VAL A 98 2.70 -13.54 -1.55
N SER A 99 3.18 -12.33 -1.55
CA SER A 99 3.34 -11.51 -2.73
C SER A 99 4.74 -11.62 -3.32
N PRO A 100 4.88 -11.85 -4.63
CA PRO A 100 6.12 -11.54 -5.33
C PRO A 100 6.33 -10.01 -5.35
N THR A 101 7.59 -9.60 -5.17
CA THR A 101 8.00 -8.20 -5.23
C THR A 101 8.80 -7.96 -6.50
N ASN A 102 8.37 -6.99 -7.30
CA ASN A 102 9.12 -6.50 -8.45
C ASN A 102 9.83 -5.20 -8.11
N TYR A 103 11.14 -5.19 -8.22
CA TYR A 103 11.95 -4.00 -7.92
C TYR A 103 12.20 -3.22 -9.19
N VAL A 104 11.87 -1.94 -9.14
CA VAL A 104 12.20 -0.98 -10.20
C VAL A 104 13.68 -0.57 -10.08
N ASP A 105 14.10 -0.27 -8.85
CA ASP A 105 15.48 0.05 -8.47
C ASP A 105 15.71 -0.34 -7.00
N ASP A 106 16.77 0.16 -6.38
CA ASP A 106 17.12 -0.19 -5.00
C ASP A 106 16.14 0.38 -3.96
N GLU A 107 15.38 1.43 -4.31
CA GLU A 107 14.47 2.13 -3.41
C GLU A 107 12.99 1.99 -3.78
N HIS A 108 12.68 1.56 -5.01
CA HIS A 108 11.30 1.46 -5.50
C HIS A 108 10.95 0.04 -5.91
N ALA A 109 9.78 -0.41 -5.49
CA ALA A 109 9.28 -1.73 -5.80
C ALA A 109 7.75 -1.73 -5.95
N PHE A 110 7.24 -2.78 -6.58
CA PHE A 110 5.82 -3.12 -6.60
C PHE A 110 5.62 -4.46 -5.92
N ALA A 111 4.78 -4.49 -4.89
CA ALA A 111 4.32 -5.72 -4.28
C ALA A 111 2.97 -6.11 -4.90
N PHE A 112 2.85 -7.36 -5.35
CA PHE A 112 1.60 -7.90 -5.86
C PHE A 112 0.92 -8.74 -4.78
N LEU A 113 -0.28 -8.38 -4.40
CA LEU A 113 -1.10 -9.06 -3.40
C LEU A 113 -2.26 -9.79 -4.11
N PRO A 114 -2.15 -11.10 -4.36
CA PRO A 114 -3.20 -11.84 -5.04
C PRO A 114 -4.43 -12.02 -4.16
N PHE A 115 -5.62 -11.92 -4.76
CA PHE A 115 -6.89 -12.19 -4.10
C PHE A 115 -7.20 -13.69 -4.08
N GLY A 116 -7.90 -14.12 -3.02
CA GLY A 116 -8.56 -15.41 -3.01
C GLY A 116 -7.63 -16.62 -3.12
N MET A 117 -6.38 -16.49 -2.69
CA MET A 117 -5.44 -17.62 -2.57
C MET A 117 -5.92 -18.57 -1.46
N THR A 118 -7.06 -19.18 -1.70
CA THR A 118 -7.48 -20.37 -0.96
C THR A 118 -6.74 -21.59 -1.52
N SER A 119 -6.81 -22.72 -0.83
CA SER A 119 -6.16 -23.99 -1.15
C SER A 119 -6.34 -24.54 -2.58
N ASN A 120 -7.01 -23.81 -3.45
CA ASN A 120 -7.17 -24.09 -4.87
C ASN A 120 -6.13 -23.38 -5.77
N ALA A 121 -5.10 -22.79 -5.20
CA ALA A 121 -3.99 -22.17 -5.95
C ALA A 121 -3.35 -23.13 -6.96
N ASP A 122 -3.38 -24.44 -6.70
CA ASP A 122 -2.92 -25.49 -7.61
C ASP A 122 -3.73 -25.60 -8.91
N ARG A 123 -4.87 -24.91 -8.99
CA ARG A 123 -5.73 -24.89 -10.18
C ARG A 123 -5.65 -23.59 -10.96
N LEU A 124 -4.74 -22.71 -10.65
CA LEU A 124 -4.51 -21.52 -11.45
C LEU A 124 -4.02 -21.98 -12.83
N ASP A 125 -4.95 -22.00 -13.76
CA ASP A 125 -4.62 -22.12 -15.17
C ASP A 125 -3.70 -20.96 -15.51
N HIS A 126 -2.47 -21.24 -15.89
CA HIS A 126 -1.45 -20.25 -16.29
C HIS A 126 -1.93 -19.26 -17.37
N ARG A 127 -3.08 -19.51 -17.96
CA ARG A 127 -3.74 -18.67 -18.96
C ARG A 127 -4.68 -17.64 -18.37
N ARG A 128 -5.00 -17.68 -17.07
CA ARG A 128 -5.86 -16.71 -16.41
C ARG A 128 -5.03 -15.66 -15.71
N LEU A 129 -5.38 -14.40 -15.94
CA LEU A 129 -4.83 -13.30 -15.17
C LEU A 129 -5.26 -13.49 -13.71
N MET A 130 -4.28 -13.48 -12.81
CA MET A 130 -4.53 -13.56 -11.38
C MET A 130 -5.02 -12.21 -10.89
N PRO A 131 -6.22 -12.09 -10.34
CA PRO A 131 -6.68 -10.83 -9.76
C PRO A 131 -5.89 -10.52 -8.48
N GLY A 132 -5.61 -9.27 -8.27
CA GLY A 132 -4.86 -8.83 -7.09
C GLY A 132 -4.69 -7.33 -7.01
N ILE A 133 -4.01 -6.90 -5.98
CA ILE A 133 -3.60 -5.50 -5.77
C ILE A 133 -2.13 -5.36 -6.10
N ILE A 134 -1.78 -4.33 -6.83
CA ILE A 134 -0.40 -3.88 -7.00
C ILE A 134 -0.17 -2.71 -6.05
N LEU A 135 0.76 -2.86 -5.13
CA LEU A 135 1.07 -1.86 -4.12
C LEU A 135 2.46 -1.28 -4.37
N PRO A 136 2.54 0.01 -4.75
CA PRO A 136 3.81 0.68 -4.88
C PRO A 136 4.49 0.82 -3.52
N MET A 137 5.78 0.53 -3.46
CA MET A 137 6.59 0.57 -2.24
C MET A 137 7.83 1.42 -2.44
N LEU A 138 8.19 2.17 -1.41
CA LEU A 138 9.38 3.01 -1.35
C LEU A 138 10.22 2.64 -0.14
N LEU A 139 11.52 2.46 -0.33
CA LEU A 139 12.47 2.33 0.78
C LEU A 139 12.80 3.75 1.30
N GLU A 140 12.30 4.07 2.47
CA GLU A 140 12.42 5.38 3.10
C GLU A 140 12.94 5.22 4.53
N ASP A 141 14.04 5.86 4.84
CA ASP A 141 14.69 5.77 6.16
C ASP A 141 14.98 4.31 6.61
N GLY A 142 15.35 3.44 5.68
CA GLY A 142 15.67 2.04 5.91
C GLY A 142 14.45 1.11 6.06
N GLU A 143 13.24 1.61 5.86
CA GLU A 143 12.01 0.82 5.93
C GLU A 143 11.19 0.93 4.65
N TRP A 144 10.60 -0.20 4.23
CA TRP A 144 9.66 -0.20 3.13
C TRP A 144 8.35 0.45 3.55
N ARG A 145 7.93 1.47 2.79
CA ARG A 145 6.71 2.25 2.98
C ARG A 145 5.80 2.08 1.78
N VAL A 146 4.50 2.18 2.00
CA VAL A 146 3.53 2.24 0.90
C VAL A 146 3.58 3.63 0.29
N ASP A 147 3.81 3.69 -1.02
CA ASP A 147 4.02 4.93 -1.77
C ASP A 147 3.00 5.04 -2.92
N LEU A 148 1.82 5.55 -2.64
CA LEU A 148 0.75 5.64 -3.63
C LEU A 148 1.16 6.46 -4.88
N PRO A 149 1.93 7.55 -4.80
CA PRO A 149 2.46 8.22 -6.00
C PRO A 149 3.33 7.32 -6.88
N GLY A 150 3.85 6.23 -6.36
CA GLY A 150 4.62 5.25 -7.13
C GLY A 150 3.86 4.64 -8.30
N TRP A 151 2.54 4.69 -8.34
CA TRP A 151 1.76 4.25 -9.51
C TRP A 151 2.08 5.03 -10.79
N ARG A 152 2.66 6.21 -10.70
CA ARG A 152 3.17 6.96 -11.87
C ARG A 152 4.14 6.16 -12.72
N PHE A 153 4.85 5.20 -12.15
CA PHE A 153 5.77 4.33 -12.91
C PHE A 153 5.03 3.31 -13.78
N LEU A 154 3.77 3.01 -13.49
CA LEU A 154 2.96 2.09 -14.29
C LEU A 154 2.37 2.77 -15.54
N GLU A 155 2.16 4.08 -15.49
CA GLU A 155 1.60 4.84 -16.61
C GLU A 155 2.57 4.97 -17.78
N VAL A 156 3.88 4.91 -17.52
CA VAL A 156 4.92 5.09 -18.54
C VAL A 156 5.04 3.89 -19.47
N GLU A 157 4.73 2.69 -19.00
CA GLU A 157 4.79 1.48 -19.81
C GLU A 157 3.62 1.32 -20.79
N GLY A 158 2.51 2.03 -20.56
CA GLY A 158 1.31 1.99 -21.40
C GLY A 158 1.27 3.00 -22.54
N GLN A 159 2.24 3.88 -22.67
CA GLN A 159 2.29 4.94 -23.69
C GLN A 159 3.35 4.71 -24.79
N GLY A 160 3.80 3.46 -24.90
CA GLY A 160 4.70 3.04 -25.96
C GLY A 160 4.00 2.89 -27.31
#